data_02df7770cf445191f4ea2d8f14e98bf6
#
_entry.id   02df7770cf445191f4ea2d8f14e98bf6
#
_cell.length_a   1.000
_cell.length_b   1.000
_cell.length_c   1.000
_cell.angle_alpha   90.00
_cell.angle_beta   90.00
_cell.angle_gamma   90.00
#
_symmetry.space_group_name_H-M   'P 1'
#
loop_
_entity.id
_entity.type
_entity.pdbx_description
1 polymer ?
#
loop_
_entity_poly.entity_id
_entity_poly.type
_entity_poly.pdbx_seq_one_letter_code
_entity_poly.pdbx_strand_id
1 'polypeptide(L)'
;LGDVYKRQGLLMAQSMGCDLWHMNSVSAPLGIQVPGVKAGIAMVTRQPAFIWVDQDGKRFVNEKKLDYHCSWMAVNNFDAINHRYPRIPCYMIMDSSYLKAGPLISNGGSGWAINREGYKWSKDNQKEIDSGVIIKADTVEELAKKLGIADPAVLVATVKRWNSDLREKGIDTEYGRTLTADPNMKAVFVGRDVKSWSAPIEEGPFYAVKLVPVTYHTMGCLLYTS
;
A
#
# COMPACT_ATOMS: atom_id res chain seq x y z
N LEU A 1 26.78 -3.59 -13.76
CA LEU A 1 27.85 -4.24 -12.97
C LEU A 1 27.32 -4.88 -11.65
N GLY A 2 26.23 -4.35 -11.06
CA GLY A 2 25.70 -4.88 -9.78
C GLY A 2 25.14 -6.31 -9.85
N ASP A 3 24.59 -6.74 -10.97
CA ASP A 3 23.89 -8.02 -11.07
C ASP A 3 24.82 -9.24 -11.26
N VAL A 4 25.99 -9.04 -11.81
CA VAL A 4 26.97 -10.12 -12.02
C VAL A 4 27.50 -10.65 -10.70
N TYR A 5 27.68 -9.79 -9.71
CA TYR A 5 28.20 -10.18 -8.39
C TYR A 5 27.15 -10.65 -7.39
N LYS A 6 25.88 -10.31 -7.60
CA LYS A 6 24.80 -10.65 -6.66
C LYS A 6 24.38 -12.12 -6.69
N ARG A 7 24.75 -12.88 -7.72
CA ARG A 7 24.39 -14.29 -7.89
C ARG A 7 25.49 -15.26 -7.47
N GLN A 8 26.66 -14.80 -7.05
CA GLN A 8 27.79 -15.67 -6.72
C GLN A 8 27.45 -16.64 -5.60
N GLY A 9 26.82 -16.19 -4.52
CA GLY A 9 26.41 -17.07 -3.42
C GLY A 9 25.43 -18.16 -3.86
N LEU A 10 24.49 -17.83 -4.75
CA LEU A 10 23.54 -18.76 -5.31
C LEU A 10 24.26 -19.85 -6.14
N LEU A 11 25.15 -19.43 -7.04
CA LEU A 11 25.91 -20.35 -7.89
C LEU A 11 26.88 -21.23 -7.08
N MET A 12 27.51 -20.67 -6.06
CA MET A 12 28.36 -21.43 -5.13
C MET A 12 27.57 -22.50 -4.39
N ALA A 13 26.41 -22.15 -3.86
CA ALA A 13 25.59 -23.11 -3.14
C ALA A 13 25.03 -24.19 -4.08
N GLN A 14 24.62 -23.86 -5.31
CA GLN A 14 24.24 -24.84 -6.32
C GLN A 14 25.39 -25.80 -6.66
N SER A 15 26.62 -25.28 -6.78
CA SER A 15 27.79 -26.13 -7.04
C SER A 15 28.11 -27.10 -5.90
N MET A 16 27.60 -26.82 -4.71
CA MET A 16 27.67 -27.68 -3.53
C MET A 16 26.46 -28.63 -3.37
N GLY A 17 25.55 -28.67 -4.35
CA GLY A 17 24.40 -29.56 -4.37
C GLY A 17 23.13 -28.97 -3.71
N CYS A 18 23.08 -27.67 -3.41
CA CYS A 18 21.85 -27.06 -2.91
C CYS A 18 20.81 -26.86 -4.01
N ASP A 19 19.56 -27.21 -3.73
CA ASP A 19 18.44 -26.99 -4.63
C ASP A 19 17.90 -25.53 -4.57
N LEU A 20 17.24 -25.13 -5.64
CA LEU A 20 16.53 -23.85 -5.75
C LEU A 20 15.04 -24.05 -5.46
N TRP A 21 14.46 -23.16 -4.66
CA TRP A 21 13.06 -23.21 -4.29
C TRP A 21 12.38 -21.86 -4.40
N HIS A 22 11.14 -21.84 -4.90
CA HIS A 22 10.33 -20.62 -5.05
C HIS A 22 11.04 -19.45 -5.75
N MET A 23 11.84 -19.74 -6.77
CA MET A 23 12.63 -18.73 -7.48
C MET A 23 11.78 -17.70 -8.25
N ASN A 24 10.51 -17.99 -8.46
CA ASN A 24 9.52 -17.11 -9.06
C ASN A 24 8.76 -16.25 -8.02
N SER A 25 9.05 -16.42 -6.74
CA SER A 25 8.39 -15.66 -5.68
C SER A 25 9.17 -14.40 -5.33
N VAL A 26 8.43 -13.30 -5.16
CA VAL A 26 8.98 -11.99 -4.84
C VAL A 26 8.18 -11.35 -3.73
N SER A 27 8.86 -10.67 -2.82
CA SER A 27 8.23 -9.73 -1.90
C SER A 27 8.09 -8.39 -2.61
N ALA A 28 6.85 -7.98 -2.86
CA ALA A 28 6.55 -6.72 -3.49
C ALA A 28 5.37 -6.03 -2.75
N PRO A 29 5.65 -5.35 -1.65
CA PRO A 29 4.66 -4.53 -0.99
C PRO A 29 4.15 -3.44 -1.92
N LEU A 30 2.98 -2.90 -1.61
CA LEU A 30 2.52 -1.68 -2.28
C LEU A 30 3.30 -0.49 -1.74
N GLY A 31 3.62 0.42 -2.62
CA GLY A 31 4.41 1.61 -2.31
C GLY A 31 4.11 2.75 -3.24
N ILE A 32 4.75 3.88 -2.96
CA ILE A 32 4.55 5.15 -3.66
C ILE A 32 5.72 5.37 -4.61
N GLN A 33 5.42 5.73 -5.83
CA GLN A 33 6.41 6.21 -6.78
C GLN A 33 6.59 7.72 -6.60
N VAL A 34 7.84 8.14 -6.35
CA VAL A 34 8.18 9.56 -6.22
C VAL A 34 9.16 9.95 -7.33
N PRO A 35 9.13 11.22 -7.80
CA PRO A 35 10.06 11.68 -8.81
C PRO A 35 11.52 11.47 -8.40
N GLY A 36 12.32 10.93 -9.32
CA GLY A 36 13.75 10.67 -9.09
C GLY A 36 14.07 9.38 -8.34
N VAL A 37 13.07 8.62 -7.87
CA VAL A 37 13.26 7.32 -7.21
C VAL A 37 12.77 6.20 -8.12
N LYS A 38 13.68 5.41 -8.67
CA LYS A 38 13.35 4.35 -9.64
C LYS A 38 12.59 3.19 -9.01
N ALA A 39 12.97 2.82 -7.79
CA ALA A 39 12.43 1.64 -7.12
C ALA A 39 11.07 1.86 -6.44
N GLY A 40 10.63 3.10 -6.29
CA GLY A 40 9.51 3.45 -5.44
C GLY A 40 9.82 3.30 -3.94
N ILE A 41 8.92 3.74 -3.10
CA ILE A 41 9.05 3.70 -1.63
C ILE A 41 7.93 2.83 -1.07
N ALA A 42 8.28 1.68 -0.51
CA ALA A 42 7.32 0.81 0.14
C ALA A 42 6.65 1.51 1.33
N MET A 43 5.34 1.38 1.43
CA MET A 43 4.54 2.11 2.40
C MET A 43 3.96 1.18 3.45
N VAL A 44 3.98 1.62 4.71
CA VAL A 44 3.28 0.99 5.83
C VAL A 44 2.19 1.92 6.31
N THR A 45 0.95 1.43 6.34
CA THR A 45 -0.21 2.20 6.80
C THR A 45 -0.25 2.22 8.33
N ARG A 46 -0.05 3.40 8.93
CA ARG A 46 0.03 3.57 10.38
C ARG A 46 -1.26 4.11 11.01
N GLN A 47 -2.00 4.93 10.26
CA GLN A 47 -3.23 5.56 10.74
C GLN A 47 -4.47 4.77 10.28
N PRO A 48 -5.60 4.89 10.97
CA PRO A 48 -6.80 4.09 10.67
C PRO A 48 -7.70 4.67 9.56
N ALA A 49 -7.67 5.99 9.33
CA ALA A 49 -8.60 6.69 8.42
C ALA A 49 -8.12 6.59 6.95
N PHE A 50 -8.14 5.39 6.39
CA PHE A 50 -7.81 5.17 4.98
C PHE A 50 -8.49 3.93 4.42
N ILE A 51 -8.65 3.90 3.11
CA ILE A 51 -9.05 2.74 2.30
C ILE A 51 -8.20 2.65 1.03
N TRP A 52 -8.10 1.45 0.45
CA TRP A 52 -7.55 1.27 -0.88
C TRP A 52 -8.66 1.03 -1.89
N VAL A 53 -8.58 1.72 -3.01
CA VAL A 53 -9.54 1.59 -4.12
C VAL A 53 -8.80 1.34 -5.44
N ASP A 54 -9.47 0.66 -6.34
CA ASP A 54 -9.01 0.44 -7.71
C ASP A 54 -9.22 1.69 -8.59
N GLN A 55 -8.90 1.57 -9.88
CA GLN A 55 -9.06 2.66 -10.85
C GLN A 55 -10.53 3.05 -11.10
N ASP A 56 -11.47 2.19 -10.71
CA ASP A 56 -12.90 2.46 -10.81
C ASP A 56 -13.47 3.06 -9.50
N GLY A 57 -12.64 3.29 -8.49
CA GLY A 57 -13.06 3.85 -7.20
C GLY A 57 -13.68 2.86 -6.22
N LYS A 58 -13.53 1.56 -6.47
CA LYS A 58 -14.09 0.48 -5.64
C LYS A 58 -13.01 -0.11 -4.74
N ARG A 59 -13.37 -0.43 -3.50
CA ARG A 59 -12.50 -1.23 -2.63
C ARG A 59 -12.34 -2.64 -3.18
N PHE A 60 -11.26 -3.32 -2.83
CA PHE A 60 -10.96 -4.65 -3.33
C PHE A 60 -10.30 -5.59 -2.31
N VAL A 61 -10.05 -5.12 -1.08
CA VAL A 61 -9.33 -5.90 -0.07
C VAL A 61 -9.57 -5.37 1.35
N ASN A 62 -9.33 -6.23 2.36
CA ASN A 62 -9.10 -5.79 3.72
C ASN A 62 -7.63 -5.42 3.89
N GLU A 63 -7.32 -4.16 3.91
CA GLU A 63 -5.96 -3.61 3.90
C GLU A 63 -5.14 -3.97 5.16
N LYS A 64 -5.82 -4.35 6.24
CA LYS A 64 -5.17 -4.72 7.51
C LYS A 64 -4.91 -6.24 7.63
N LYS A 65 -5.65 -7.05 6.88
CA LYS A 65 -5.44 -8.52 6.85
C LYS A 65 -4.50 -8.97 5.74
N LEU A 66 -4.13 -8.07 4.85
CA LEU A 66 -3.23 -8.38 3.76
C LEU A 66 -1.79 -8.50 4.24
N ASP A 67 -1.12 -9.58 3.89
CA ASP A 67 0.31 -9.71 4.14
C ASP A 67 1.09 -8.64 3.37
N TYR A 68 1.96 -7.94 4.09
CA TYR A 68 2.71 -6.82 3.54
C TYR A 68 3.60 -7.25 2.35
N HIS A 69 4.30 -8.38 2.48
CA HIS A 69 5.24 -8.86 1.47
C HIS A 69 4.53 -9.38 0.21
N CYS A 70 3.30 -9.85 0.36
CA CYS A 70 2.50 -10.44 -0.69
C CYS A 70 1.39 -9.51 -1.19
N SER A 71 1.38 -8.22 -0.79
CA SER A 71 0.30 -7.31 -1.15
C SER A 71 0.17 -7.07 -2.67
N TRP A 72 1.22 -7.30 -3.45
CA TRP A 72 1.16 -7.30 -4.90
C TRP A 72 0.16 -8.32 -5.47
N MET A 73 -0.08 -9.44 -4.78
CA MET A 73 -1.03 -10.46 -5.23
C MET A 73 -2.47 -9.94 -5.25
N ALA A 74 -2.82 -9.03 -4.36
CA ALA A 74 -4.15 -8.42 -4.33
C ALA A 74 -4.43 -7.49 -5.52
N VAL A 75 -3.38 -6.96 -6.13
CA VAL A 75 -3.50 -6.03 -7.27
C VAL A 75 -3.17 -6.68 -8.61
N ASN A 76 -2.51 -7.84 -8.63
CA ASN A 76 -2.14 -8.56 -9.83
C ASN A 76 -3.32 -9.35 -10.40
N ASN A 77 -4.38 -8.65 -10.75
CA ASN A 77 -5.60 -9.19 -11.33
C ASN A 77 -5.82 -8.60 -12.72
N PHE A 78 -5.53 -9.38 -13.77
CA PHE A 78 -5.72 -8.96 -15.14
C PHE A 78 -7.18 -9.11 -15.55
N ASP A 79 -7.77 -8.02 -16.00
CA ASP A 79 -9.08 -7.97 -16.62
C ASP A 79 -8.93 -8.30 -18.11
N ALA A 80 -9.21 -9.55 -18.48
CA ALA A 80 -9.04 -10.03 -19.86
C ALA A 80 -10.07 -9.43 -20.83
N ILE A 81 -11.20 -8.91 -20.35
CA ILE A 81 -12.23 -8.29 -21.20
C ILE A 81 -11.79 -6.88 -21.60
N ASN A 82 -11.30 -6.10 -20.65
CA ASN A 82 -10.91 -4.70 -20.88
C ASN A 82 -9.39 -4.56 -21.11
N HIS A 83 -8.64 -5.65 -21.14
CA HIS A 83 -7.20 -5.70 -21.38
C HIS A 83 -6.40 -4.76 -20.45
N ARG A 84 -6.74 -4.73 -19.14
CA ARG A 84 -6.10 -3.85 -18.16
C ARG A 84 -5.87 -4.54 -16.82
N TYR A 85 -5.00 -3.95 -16.00
CA TYR A 85 -4.89 -4.25 -14.58
C TYR A 85 -5.64 -3.16 -13.80
N PRO A 86 -6.89 -3.38 -13.37
CA PRO A 86 -7.71 -2.33 -12.77
C PRO A 86 -7.19 -1.85 -11.40
N ARG A 87 -6.27 -2.60 -10.80
CA ARG A 87 -5.67 -2.31 -9.49
C ARG A 87 -4.21 -1.89 -9.56
N ILE A 88 -3.66 -1.63 -10.78
CA ILE A 88 -2.29 -1.15 -10.97
C ILE A 88 -2.31 0.06 -11.91
N PRO A 89 -2.12 1.29 -11.37
CA PRO A 89 -2.05 1.62 -9.95
C PRO A 89 -3.38 1.45 -9.24
N CYS A 90 -3.36 1.24 -7.93
CA CYS A 90 -4.50 1.50 -7.06
C CYS A 90 -4.27 2.81 -6.29
N TYR A 91 -5.27 3.26 -5.55
CA TYR A 91 -5.19 4.51 -4.80
C TYR A 91 -5.46 4.26 -3.32
N MET A 92 -4.66 4.87 -2.46
CA MET A 92 -4.99 5.01 -1.05
C MET A 92 -5.72 6.33 -0.86
N ILE A 93 -6.95 6.26 -0.39
CA ILE A 93 -7.79 7.41 -0.07
C ILE A 93 -7.72 7.64 1.44
N MET A 94 -7.53 8.88 1.85
CA MET A 94 -7.45 9.27 3.26
C MET A 94 -7.98 10.70 3.44
N ASP A 95 -8.24 11.07 4.67
CA ASP A 95 -8.65 12.42 5.04
C ASP A 95 -7.53 13.19 5.76
N SER A 96 -7.85 14.40 6.21
CA SER A 96 -6.89 15.28 6.88
C SER A 96 -6.39 14.72 8.21
N SER A 97 -7.19 13.91 8.91
CA SER A 97 -6.79 13.29 10.19
C SER A 97 -5.59 12.36 10.02
N TYR A 98 -5.52 11.67 8.88
CA TYR A 98 -4.40 10.78 8.56
C TYR A 98 -3.07 11.56 8.45
N LEU A 99 -3.06 12.68 7.72
CA LEU A 99 -1.83 13.46 7.48
C LEU A 99 -1.45 14.35 8.67
N LYS A 100 -2.40 14.78 9.50
CA LYS A 100 -2.13 15.51 10.75
C LYS A 100 -1.30 14.70 11.74
N ALA A 101 -1.34 13.38 11.66
CA ALA A 101 -0.56 12.49 12.51
C ALA A 101 0.93 12.44 12.18
N GLY A 102 1.35 13.08 11.08
CA GLY A 102 2.76 13.19 10.67
C GLY A 102 3.01 12.82 9.20
N PRO A 103 4.27 12.65 8.83
CA PRO A 103 4.63 12.33 7.46
C PRO A 103 4.10 10.95 7.05
N LEU A 104 3.59 10.86 5.81
CA LEU A 104 3.09 9.61 5.25
C LEU A 104 4.18 8.53 5.20
N ILE A 105 5.41 8.94 4.89
CA ILE A 105 6.59 8.10 4.93
C ILE A 105 7.56 8.62 5.99
N SER A 106 7.91 7.80 6.96
CA SER A 106 8.90 8.15 7.98
C SER A 106 10.32 8.04 7.44
N ASN A 107 11.10 9.12 7.58
CA ASN A 107 12.52 9.15 7.20
C ASN A 107 13.45 8.48 8.23
N GLY A 108 12.95 8.15 9.39
CA GLY A 108 13.71 7.60 10.50
C GLY A 108 13.52 6.12 10.66
N GLY A 109 14.49 5.35 10.28
CA GLY A 109 14.99 4.12 10.88
C GLY A 109 14.06 2.98 11.29
N SER A 110 12.77 3.06 11.15
CA SER A 110 11.91 1.91 11.37
C SER A 110 11.80 1.07 10.10
N GLY A 111 12.86 0.49 9.70
CA GLY A 111 13.13 -0.61 8.78
C GLY A 111 12.22 -0.93 7.59
N TRP A 112 11.08 -0.32 7.48
CA TRP A 112 9.99 -0.79 6.61
C TRP A 112 9.65 0.15 5.43
N ALA A 113 9.99 1.43 5.50
CA ALA A 113 9.95 2.31 4.34
C ALA A 113 11.35 2.27 3.69
N ILE A 114 11.62 1.29 2.85
CA ILE A 114 12.91 1.22 2.18
C ILE A 114 12.98 2.32 1.14
N ASN A 115 13.65 3.37 1.54
CA ASN A 115 14.08 4.45 0.68
C ASN A 115 15.59 4.29 0.39
N ARG A 116 15.92 3.40 -0.53
CA ARG A 116 17.31 3.10 -0.87
C ARG A 116 18.01 4.22 -1.67
N GLU A 117 17.23 5.11 -2.26
CA GLU A 117 17.76 6.18 -3.12
C GLU A 117 17.83 7.53 -2.40
N GLY A 118 17.61 7.55 -1.08
CA GLY A 118 17.84 8.73 -0.25
C GLY A 118 16.80 9.84 -0.40
N TYR A 119 15.60 9.56 -0.95
CA TYR A 119 14.52 10.54 -0.98
C TYR A 119 14.14 10.96 0.43
N LYS A 120 14.18 12.26 0.70
CA LYS A 120 13.76 12.82 1.98
C LYS A 120 12.32 13.30 1.89
N TRP A 121 11.45 12.54 2.52
CA TRP A 121 10.04 12.92 2.67
C TRP A 121 9.92 14.12 3.60
N SER A 122 9.04 15.10 3.27
CA SER A 122 8.85 16.27 4.13
C SER A 122 8.13 15.90 5.43
N LYS A 123 8.38 16.68 6.50
CA LYS A 123 7.80 16.39 7.82
C LYS A 123 6.29 16.62 7.87
N ASP A 124 5.79 17.53 7.05
CA ASP A 124 4.41 17.99 6.97
C ASP A 124 3.68 17.52 5.69
N ASN A 125 4.33 16.70 4.87
CA ASN A 125 3.83 16.24 3.56
C ASN A 125 3.64 17.35 2.52
N GLN A 126 4.01 18.60 2.81
CA GLN A 126 3.69 19.72 1.92
C GLN A 126 4.43 19.63 0.59
N LYS A 127 5.71 19.28 0.61
CA LYS A 127 6.50 19.05 -0.60
C LYS A 127 5.87 18.00 -1.52
N GLU A 128 5.33 16.95 -0.96
CA GLU A 128 4.70 15.84 -1.68
C GLU A 128 3.32 16.22 -2.22
N ILE A 129 2.62 17.12 -1.53
CA ILE A 129 1.37 17.73 -2.02
C ILE A 129 1.68 18.68 -3.19
N ASP A 130 2.64 19.56 -3.03
CA ASP A 130 3.01 20.54 -4.07
C ASP A 130 3.53 19.88 -5.35
N SER A 131 4.21 18.75 -5.21
CA SER A 131 4.70 17.96 -6.36
C SER A 131 3.67 17.02 -6.98
N GLY A 132 2.46 16.93 -6.40
CA GLY A 132 1.40 16.05 -6.88
C GLY A 132 1.60 14.55 -6.57
N VAL A 133 2.59 14.19 -5.75
CA VAL A 133 2.74 12.82 -5.22
C VAL A 133 1.58 12.50 -4.29
N ILE A 134 1.20 13.45 -3.44
CA ILE A 134 -0.05 13.42 -2.68
C ILE A 134 -1.05 14.33 -3.38
N ILE A 135 -2.12 13.77 -3.87
CA ILE A 135 -3.21 14.49 -4.54
C ILE A 135 -4.17 14.98 -3.47
N LYS A 136 -4.46 16.27 -3.48
CA LYS A 136 -5.35 16.95 -2.53
C LYS A 136 -6.61 17.46 -3.22
N ALA A 137 -7.75 17.34 -2.53
CA ALA A 137 -9.03 17.91 -2.95
C ALA A 137 -9.91 18.27 -1.75
N ASP A 138 -10.82 19.21 -1.92
CA ASP A 138 -11.71 19.63 -0.83
C ASP A 138 -12.88 18.66 -0.63
N THR A 139 -13.24 17.92 -1.67
CA THR A 139 -14.29 16.90 -1.62
C THR A 139 -13.82 15.57 -2.19
N VAL A 140 -14.48 14.47 -1.79
CA VAL A 140 -14.21 13.14 -2.35
C VAL A 140 -14.54 13.08 -3.85
N GLU A 141 -15.56 13.79 -4.29
CA GLU A 141 -15.93 13.87 -5.71
C GLU A 141 -14.82 14.56 -6.55
N GLU A 142 -14.32 15.70 -6.05
CA GLU A 142 -13.18 16.39 -6.69
C GLU A 142 -11.93 15.51 -6.70
N LEU A 143 -11.67 14.77 -5.60
CA LEU A 143 -10.56 13.84 -5.51
C LEU A 143 -10.67 12.75 -6.59
N ALA A 144 -11.87 12.17 -6.76
CA ALA A 144 -12.13 11.18 -7.79
C ALA A 144 -11.85 11.71 -9.21
N LYS A 145 -12.27 12.95 -9.50
CA LYS A 145 -12.00 13.63 -10.78
C LYS A 145 -10.49 13.82 -11.01
N LYS A 146 -9.75 14.25 -9.98
CA LYS A 146 -8.27 14.40 -10.04
C LYS A 146 -7.55 13.06 -10.22
N LEU A 147 -8.10 11.98 -9.72
CA LEU A 147 -7.57 10.61 -9.90
C LEU A 147 -7.88 10.04 -11.29
N GLY A 148 -8.77 10.67 -12.07
CA GLY A 148 -9.19 10.17 -13.38
C GLY A 148 -10.18 9.00 -13.29
N ILE A 149 -10.90 8.85 -12.18
CA ILE A 149 -11.97 7.86 -12.03
C ILE A 149 -13.13 8.27 -12.96
N ALA A 150 -13.52 7.36 -13.86
CA ALA A 150 -14.48 7.65 -14.92
C ALA A 150 -15.85 8.10 -14.39
N ASP A 151 -16.31 7.48 -13.30
CA ASP A 151 -17.51 7.89 -12.58
C ASP A 151 -17.16 8.28 -11.14
N PRO A 152 -17.00 9.56 -10.83
CA PRO A 152 -16.69 10.05 -9.48
C PRO A 152 -17.69 9.63 -8.42
N ALA A 153 -18.95 9.39 -8.79
CA ALA A 153 -20.00 8.98 -7.85
C ALA A 153 -19.68 7.61 -7.21
N VAL A 154 -18.94 6.75 -7.90
CA VAL A 154 -18.52 5.44 -7.37
C VAL A 154 -17.62 5.62 -6.15
N LEU A 155 -16.59 6.48 -6.21
CA LEU A 155 -15.72 6.72 -5.08
C LEU A 155 -16.48 7.38 -3.92
N VAL A 156 -17.37 8.33 -4.21
CA VAL A 156 -18.24 8.96 -3.20
C VAL A 156 -19.10 7.91 -2.49
N ALA A 157 -19.72 7.00 -3.24
CA ALA A 157 -20.52 5.93 -2.67
C ALA A 157 -19.67 4.95 -1.84
N THR A 158 -18.47 4.64 -2.31
CA THR A 158 -17.50 3.77 -1.59
C THR A 158 -17.13 4.35 -0.22
N VAL A 159 -16.74 5.64 -0.17
CA VAL A 159 -16.39 6.31 1.08
C VAL A 159 -17.60 6.45 2.00
N LYS A 160 -18.77 6.79 1.45
CA LYS A 160 -20.02 6.89 2.23
C LYS A 160 -20.39 5.55 2.86
N ARG A 161 -20.31 4.46 2.11
CA ARG A 161 -20.57 3.10 2.62
C ARG A 161 -19.58 2.73 3.71
N TRP A 162 -18.28 2.97 3.50
CA TRP A 162 -17.25 2.76 4.51
C TRP A 162 -17.58 3.46 5.82
N ASN A 163 -17.91 4.75 5.76
CA ASN A 163 -18.23 5.55 6.94
C ASN A 163 -19.49 5.06 7.66
N SER A 164 -20.57 4.74 6.92
CA SER A 164 -21.82 4.19 7.45
C SER A 164 -21.61 2.85 8.14
N ASP A 165 -20.91 1.91 7.50
CA ASP A 165 -20.63 0.59 8.04
C ASP A 165 -19.83 0.67 9.35
N LEU A 166 -18.83 1.54 9.44
CA LEU A 166 -18.06 1.72 10.66
C LEU A 166 -18.89 2.33 11.80
N ARG A 167 -19.76 3.29 11.50
CA ARG A 167 -20.60 3.97 12.51
C ARG A 167 -21.71 3.07 13.02
N GLU A 168 -22.35 2.36 12.12
CA GLU A 168 -23.56 1.58 12.45
C GLU A 168 -23.23 0.19 12.96
N LYS A 169 -22.18 -0.43 12.43
CA LYS A 169 -21.86 -1.85 12.65
C LYS A 169 -20.50 -2.09 13.31
N GLY A 170 -19.64 -1.08 13.35
CA GLY A 170 -18.26 -1.21 13.87
C GLY A 170 -17.35 -2.09 13.02
N ILE A 171 -17.81 -2.45 11.82
CA ILE A 171 -17.07 -3.30 10.89
C ILE A 171 -17.46 -2.95 9.45
N ASP A 172 -16.47 -2.90 8.56
CA ASP A 172 -16.68 -2.85 7.12
C ASP A 172 -17.32 -4.16 6.64
N THR A 173 -18.52 -4.08 6.09
CA THR A 173 -19.28 -5.27 5.66
C THR A 173 -18.81 -5.85 4.34
N GLU A 174 -17.97 -5.16 3.61
CA GLU A 174 -17.48 -5.59 2.31
C GLU A 174 -16.28 -6.53 2.41
N TYR A 175 -15.31 -6.21 3.26
CA TYR A 175 -14.07 -6.99 3.44
C TYR A 175 -13.76 -7.33 4.90
N GLY A 176 -14.66 -6.98 5.83
CA GLY A 176 -14.55 -7.36 7.24
C GLY A 176 -13.42 -6.67 8.00
N ARG A 177 -13.10 -5.41 7.68
CA ARG A 177 -12.13 -4.63 8.43
C ARG A 177 -12.80 -4.01 9.65
N THR A 178 -12.33 -4.38 10.85
CA THR A 178 -12.89 -3.98 12.13
C THR A 178 -12.38 -2.62 12.62
N LEU A 179 -13.12 -1.96 13.51
CA LEU A 179 -12.66 -0.72 14.16
C LEU A 179 -11.43 -0.95 15.02
N THR A 180 -11.42 -2.03 15.80
CA THR A 180 -10.31 -2.38 16.69
C THR A 180 -9.43 -3.45 16.07
N ALA A 181 -8.19 -3.51 16.53
CA ALA A 181 -7.27 -4.58 16.15
C ALA A 181 -7.84 -5.95 16.54
N ASP A 182 -7.77 -6.92 15.63
CA ASP A 182 -8.10 -8.29 15.92
C ASP A 182 -7.02 -8.88 16.85
N PRO A 183 -7.37 -9.28 18.08
CA PRO A 183 -6.39 -9.80 19.05
C PRO A 183 -5.72 -11.10 18.58
N ASN A 184 -6.34 -11.82 17.64
CA ASN A 184 -5.80 -13.06 17.07
C ASN A 184 -4.87 -12.81 15.89
N MET A 185 -4.87 -11.61 15.32
CA MET A 185 -3.91 -11.25 14.30
C MET A 185 -2.62 -10.75 14.96
N LYS A 186 -1.58 -11.57 14.85
CA LYS A 186 -0.22 -11.08 15.03
C LYS A 186 0.05 -10.08 13.92
N ALA A 187 -0.20 -8.79 14.22
CA ALA A 187 0.10 -7.70 13.31
C ALA A 187 1.62 -7.62 13.14
N VAL A 188 2.15 -8.38 12.21
CA VAL A 188 3.59 -8.51 11.97
C VAL A 188 4.18 -7.17 11.57
N PHE A 189 3.37 -6.25 11.04
CA PHE A 189 3.85 -4.99 10.47
C PHE A 189 2.98 -3.76 10.73
N VAL A 190 1.90 -3.88 11.47
CA VAL A 190 1.17 -2.71 11.99
C VAL A 190 1.86 -2.31 13.28
N GLY A 191 2.28 -1.05 13.42
CA GLY A 191 2.97 -0.57 14.63
C GLY A 191 2.25 -1.11 15.89
N ARG A 192 3.01 -1.68 16.79
CA ARG A 192 2.54 -2.50 17.94
C ARG A 192 1.48 -1.85 18.82
N ASP A 193 1.26 -0.54 18.65
CA ASP A 193 0.38 0.28 19.49
C ASP A 193 -0.86 0.81 18.77
N VAL A 194 -1.19 0.33 17.55
CA VAL A 194 -2.37 0.80 16.83
C VAL A 194 -3.62 0.14 17.41
N LYS A 195 -4.24 0.81 18.37
CA LYS A 195 -5.49 0.37 19.00
C LYS A 195 -6.68 0.37 18.03
N SER A 196 -6.64 1.24 17.02
CA SER A 196 -7.70 1.36 16.01
C SER A 196 -7.20 0.93 14.63
N TRP A 197 -7.95 0.03 13.99
CA TRP A 197 -7.66 -0.44 12.64
C TRP A 197 -8.40 0.34 11.56
N SER A 198 -9.53 0.93 11.93
CA SER A 198 -10.36 1.69 11.03
C SER A 198 -10.87 2.95 11.71
N ALA A 199 -11.02 3.98 10.92
CA ALA A 199 -11.73 5.19 11.27
C ALA A 199 -12.49 5.71 10.04
N PRO A 200 -13.58 6.45 10.21
CA PRO A 200 -14.26 7.13 9.12
C PRO A 200 -13.32 8.09 8.37
N ILE A 201 -13.61 8.34 7.11
CA ILE A 201 -12.91 9.29 6.24
C ILE A 201 -13.86 10.46 6.00
N GLU A 202 -13.75 11.53 6.79
CA GLU A 202 -14.75 12.59 6.86
C GLU A 202 -14.20 14.00 7.01
N GLU A 203 -12.97 14.12 7.53
CA GLU A 203 -12.36 15.42 7.76
C GLU A 203 -11.66 15.93 6.50
N GLY A 204 -12.33 16.80 5.73
CA GLY A 204 -11.66 17.48 4.62
C GLY A 204 -10.47 18.35 5.04
N PRO A 205 -9.56 18.66 4.13
CA PRO A 205 -9.47 18.16 2.77
C PRO A 205 -9.12 16.67 2.71
N PHE A 206 -9.46 16.05 1.57
CA PHE A 206 -9.21 14.65 1.27
C PHE A 206 -7.94 14.49 0.44
N TYR A 207 -7.29 13.34 0.60
CA TYR A 207 -6.00 13.08 -0.04
C TYR A 207 -5.98 11.70 -0.66
N ALA A 208 -5.17 11.56 -1.70
CA ALA A 208 -4.88 10.27 -2.30
C ALA A 208 -3.41 10.15 -2.69
N VAL A 209 -2.90 8.92 -2.68
CA VAL A 209 -1.62 8.56 -3.29
C VAL A 209 -1.79 7.37 -4.20
N LYS A 210 -1.02 7.33 -5.29
CA LYS A 210 -0.94 6.17 -6.18
C LYS A 210 -0.07 5.10 -5.55
N LEU A 211 -0.59 3.89 -5.48
CA LEU A 211 0.13 2.72 -5.01
C LEU A 211 0.40 1.77 -6.17
N VAL A 212 1.63 1.30 -6.24
CA VAL A 212 2.09 0.29 -7.18
C VAL A 212 2.88 -0.78 -6.45
N PRO A 213 2.98 -2.01 -6.97
CA PRO A 213 3.91 -2.98 -6.42
C PRO A 213 5.35 -2.47 -6.53
N VAL A 214 6.07 -2.48 -5.42
CA VAL A 214 7.49 -2.12 -5.38
C VAL A 214 8.30 -3.34 -4.96
N THR A 215 9.23 -3.78 -5.79
CA THR A 215 10.05 -4.94 -5.51
C THR A 215 10.95 -4.67 -4.31
N TYR A 216 10.84 -5.54 -3.32
CA TYR A 216 11.53 -5.42 -2.04
C TYR A 216 12.71 -6.37 -1.94
N HIS A 217 12.46 -7.66 -2.05
CA HIS A 217 13.45 -8.73 -2.09
C HIS A 217 12.82 -10.01 -2.67
N THR A 218 13.66 -10.97 -3.02
CA THR A 218 13.19 -12.32 -3.40
C THR A 218 12.69 -13.06 -2.16
N MET A 219 11.65 -13.88 -2.34
CA MET A 219 11.15 -14.78 -1.30
C MET A 219 11.60 -16.21 -1.50
N GLY A 220 12.07 -16.55 -2.70
CA GLY A 220 12.70 -17.82 -3.01
C GLY A 220 14.21 -17.71 -2.91
N CYS A 221 14.86 -18.78 -2.52
CA CYS A 221 16.31 -18.90 -2.46
C CYS A 221 16.73 -20.39 -2.44
N LEU A 222 17.77 -20.69 -1.71
CA LEU A 222 18.33 -22.03 -1.60
C LEU A 222 17.58 -22.85 -0.55
N LEU A 223 17.30 -24.11 -0.88
CA LEU A 223 16.94 -25.13 0.09
C LEU A 223 18.17 -25.94 0.48
N TYR A 224 18.32 -26.19 1.75
CA TYR A 224 19.21 -27.26 2.20
C TYR A 224 18.58 -28.59 1.82
N THR A 225 19.25 -29.35 0.98
CA THR A 225 18.99 -30.81 0.89
C THR A 225 19.66 -31.44 2.10
N SER A 226 18.87 -32.08 2.93
CA SER A 226 19.33 -32.95 3.99
C SER A 226 20.00 -34.19 3.41
#